data_023f7c7c92262dda5d8b430b5080269d
#
_entry.id   023f7c7c92262dda5d8b430b5080269d
#
_cell.length_a   1.000
_cell.length_b   1.000
_cell.length_c   1.000
_cell.angle_alpha   90.00
_cell.angle_beta   90.00
_cell.angle_gamma   90.00
#
_symmetry.space_group_name_H-M   'P 1'
#
loop_
_entity.id
_entity.type
_entity.pdbx_description
1 polymer ?
#
loop_
_entity_poly.entity_id
_entity_poly.type
_entity_poly.pdbx_seq_one_letter_code
_entity_poly.pdbx_strand_id
1 'polypeptide(L)'
;MTDTDTTPDTEAVLDTYFAMWRTTDPDQRATLVAQAFTPDGRHVDQHADATGHAELVEMIAGVHEGFPGFQMARTSGVDRFGDQLRFAWELTAADGSPIVAGLDVAELADDGRLQRVTGFWGDLH
;
A
#
# COMPACT_ATOMS: atom_id res chain seq x y z
N MET A 1 -18.73 -8.90 19.60
CA MET A 1 -18.19 -8.99 19.14
C MET A 1 -17.66 -8.51 18.49
N THR A 2 -17.42 -8.37 18.22
CA THR A 2 -16.93 -7.96 17.84
C THR A 2 -15.89 -7.66 17.05
N ASP A 3 -15.05 -8.00 17.02
CA ASP A 3 -13.91 -7.87 16.31
C ASP A 3 -13.92 -8.51 15.02
N THR A 4 -14.83 -9.31 14.82
CA THR A 4 -15.03 -9.99 13.58
C THR A 4 -15.21 -9.04 12.44
N ASP A 5 -15.70 -7.86 12.72
CA ASP A 5 -15.97 -6.91 11.67
C ASP A 5 -14.73 -6.17 11.22
N THR A 6 -13.71 -6.09 12.05
CA THR A 6 -12.52 -5.34 11.69
C THR A 6 -11.64 -6.12 10.73
N THR A 7 -11.60 -7.46 10.82
CA THR A 7 -10.76 -8.26 9.95
C THR A 7 -11.18 -8.19 8.48
N PRO A 8 -12.48 -8.34 8.14
CA PRO A 8 -12.89 -8.15 6.75
C PRO A 8 -12.61 -6.75 6.23
N ASP A 9 -12.81 -5.71 7.04
CA ASP A 9 -12.54 -4.35 6.61
C ASP A 9 -11.05 -4.14 6.35
N THR A 10 -10.21 -4.74 7.17
CA THR A 10 -8.76 -4.66 7.00
C THR A 10 -8.33 -5.32 5.71
N GLU A 11 -8.85 -6.51 5.42
CA GLU A 11 -8.53 -7.20 4.16
C GLU A 11 -9.01 -6.38 2.96
N ALA A 12 -10.19 -5.78 3.05
CA ALA A 12 -10.74 -4.99 1.96
C ALA A 12 -9.87 -3.77 1.65
N VAL A 13 -9.44 -3.04 2.66
CA VAL A 13 -8.60 -1.85 2.43
C VAL A 13 -7.23 -2.24 1.90
N LEU A 14 -6.68 -3.38 2.34
CA LEU A 14 -5.39 -3.84 1.82
C LEU A 14 -5.52 -4.34 0.38
N ASP A 15 -6.62 -5.01 0.03
CA ASP A 15 -6.87 -5.39 -1.37
C ASP A 15 -6.88 -4.15 -2.26
N THR A 16 -7.52 -3.08 -1.81
CA THR A 16 -7.55 -1.81 -2.54
C THR A 16 -6.16 -1.20 -2.63
N TYR A 17 -5.41 -1.23 -1.53
CA TYR A 17 -4.04 -0.72 -1.47
C TYR A 17 -3.14 -1.42 -2.49
N PHE A 18 -3.18 -2.75 -2.56
CA PHE A 18 -2.36 -3.47 -3.53
C PHE A 18 -2.86 -3.27 -4.96
N ALA A 19 -4.18 -3.14 -5.14
CA ALA A 19 -4.74 -2.84 -6.47
C ALA A 19 -4.26 -1.50 -6.99
N MET A 20 -4.16 -0.48 -6.12
CA MET A 20 -3.70 0.84 -6.54
C MET A 20 -2.25 0.79 -7.04
N TRP A 21 -1.41 -0.05 -6.42
CA TRP A 21 -0.03 -0.22 -6.87
C TRP A 21 0.05 -0.89 -8.24
N ARG A 22 -0.86 -1.83 -8.53
CA ARG A 22 -0.82 -2.61 -9.75
C ARG A 22 -1.50 -1.93 -10.94
N THR A 23 -2.37 -0.95 -10.69
CA THR A 23 -3.19 -0.34 -11.73
C THR A 23 -2.36 0.62 -12.56
N THR A 24 -2.43 0.48 -13.89
CA THR A 24 -1.69 1.34 -14.81
C THR A 24 -2.52 2.49 -15.35
N ASP A 25 -3.85 2.40 -15.27
CA ASP A 25 -4.73 3.47 -15.75
C ASP A 25 -4.76 4.62 -14.72
N PRO A 26 -4.42 5.86 -15.13
CA PRO A 26 -4.36 6.98 -14.18
C PRO A 26 -5.66 7.28 -13.48
N ASP A 27 -6.80 7.17 -14.17
CA ASP A 27 -8.09 7.47 -13.56
C ASP A 27 -8.48 6.41 -12.54
N GLN A 28 -8.26 5.14 -12.85
CA GLN A 28 -8.50 4.07 -11.90
C GLN A 28 -7.58 4.17 -10.70
N ARG A 29 -6.32 4.53 -10.95
CA ARG A 29 -5.35 4.71 -9.86
C ARG A 29 -5.83 5.79 -8.88
N ALA A 30 -6.30 6.93 -9.40
CA ALA A 30 -6.80 8.00 -8.55
C ALA A 30 -8.01 7.55 -7.73
N THR A 31 -8.91 6.78 -8.32
CA THR A 31 -10.07 6.24 -7.62
C THR A 31 -9.64 5.28 -6.51
N LEU A 32 -8.70 4.39 -6.80
CA LEU A 32 -8.22 3.41 -5.81
C LEU A 32 -7.47 4.09 -4.66
N VAL A 33 -6.66 5.12 -4.97
CA VAL A 33 -5.98 5.90 -3.94
C VAL A 33 -6.99 6.54 -3.01
N ALA A 34 -8.06 7.13 -3.56
CA ALA A 34 -9.10 7.76 -2.74
C ALA A 34 -9.85 6.75 -1.88
N GLN A 35 -9.98 5.52 -2.34
CA GLN A 35 -10.62 4.46 -1.57
C GLN A 35 -9.71 3.91 -0.48
N ALA A 36 -8.40 3.85 -0.74
CA ALA A 36 -7.44 3.26 0.20
C ALA A 36 -6.98 4.23 1.28
N PHE A 37 -6.81 5.51 0.94
CA PHE A 37 -6.24 6.52 1.84
C PHE A 37 -7.23 7.63 2.17
N THR A 38 -7.11 8.17 3.38
CA THR A 38 -7.81 9.41 3.74
C THR A 38 -7.30 10.56 2.88
N PRO A 39 -8.05 11.69 2.83
CA PRO A 39 -7.63 12.83 1.98
C PRO A 39 -6.25 13.38 2.29
N ASP A 40 -5.79 13.25 3.54
CA ASP A 40 -4.46 13.69 3.95
C ASP A 40 -3.54 12.51 4.23
N GLY A 41 -3.86 11.32 3.71
CA GLY A 41 -3.07 10.12 3.91
C GLY A 41 -1.64 10.29 3.45
N ARG A 42 -0.72 9.62 4.13
CA ARG A 42 0.72 9.73 3.87
C ARG A 42 1.34 8.37 3.65
N HIS A 43 2.21 8.28 2.65
CA HIS A 43 3.08 7.12 2.44
C HIS A 43 4.52 7.60 2.47
N VAL A 44 5.34 6.99 3.34
CA VAL A 44 6.75 7.33 3.43
C VAL A 44 7.58 6.06 3.42
N ASP A 45 8.63 6.05 2.62
CA ASP A 45 9.61 4.96 2.59
C ASP A 45 10.99 5.58 2.28
N GLN A 46 12.00 4.74 2.00
CA GLN A 46 13.35 5.24 1.75
C GLN A 46 13.46 6.08 0.48
N HIS A 47 12.47 5.99 -0.42
CA HIS A 47 12.52 6.60 -1.74
C HIS A 47 11.51 7.72 -1.93
N ALA A 48 10.50 7.82 -1.08
CA ALA A 48 9.39 8.74 -1.30
C ALA A 48 8.76 9.20 0.01
N ASP A 49 8.14 10.36 -0.03
CA ASP A 49 7.32 10.89 1.05
C ASP A 49 6.18 11.64 0.38
N ALA A 50 5.02 11.01 0.32
CA ALA A 50 3.86 11.54 -0.39
C ALA A 50 2.71 11.77 0.59
N THR A 51 2.14 12.96 0.57
CA THR A 51 0.99 13.31 1.41
C THR A 51 -0.13 13.82 0.52
N GLY A 52 -1.32 13.25 0.71
CA GLY A 52 -2.51 13.61 -0.07
C GLY A 52 -2.63 12.80 -1.34
N HIS A 53 -3.84 12.74 -1.89
CA HIS A 53 -4.14 11.84 -3.01
C HIS A 53 -3.31 12.17 -4.25
N ALA A 54 -3.12 13.45 -4.57
CA ALA A 54 -2.37 13.82 -5.77
C ALA A 54 -0.92 13.36 -5.69
N GLU A 55 -0.27 13.55 -4.54
CA GLU A 55 1.12 13.12 -4.36
C GLU A 55 1.23 11.60 -4.36
N LEU A 56 0.25 10.92 -3.76
CA LEU A 56 0.23 9.45 -3.76
C LEU A 56 0.12 8.90 -5.17
N VAL A 57 -0.74 9.49 -6.00
CA VAL A 57 -0.89 9.07 -7.40
C VAL A 57 0.42 9.28 -8.15
N GLU A 58 1.09 10.42 -7.96
CA GLU A 58 2.37 10.70 -8.61
C GLU A 58 3.46 9.73 -8.18
N MET A 59 3.51 9.41 -6.89
CA MET A 59 4.48 8.45 -6.36
C MET A 59 4.35 7.10 -7.06
N ILE A 60 3.12 6.60 -7.17
CA ILE A 60 2.87 5.31 -7.82
C ILE A 60 3.24 5.37 -9.30
N ALA A 61 2.89 6.46 -9.98
CA ALA A 61 3.25 6.64 -11.37
C ALA A 61 4.77 6.57 -11.57
N GLY A 62 5.53 7.15 -10.64
CA GLY A 62 6.99 7.12 -10.69
C GLY A 62 7.54 5.71 -10.60
N VAL A 63 6.94 4.85 -9.77
CA VAL A 63 7.37 3.45 -9.67
C VAL A 63 7.09 2.72 -10.98
N HIS A 64 5.93 2.97 -11.60
CA HIS A 64 5.61 2.36 -12.90
C HIS A 64 6.57 2.81 -14.00
N GLU A 65 7.06 4.06 -13.95
CA GLU A 65 8.04 4.54 -14.89
C GLU A 65 9.40 3.86 -14.70
N GLY A 66 9.78 3.63 -13.44
CA GLY A 66 11.06 3.00 -13.13
C GLY A 66 11.08 1.50 -13.35
N PHE A 67 9.95 0.84 -13.17
CA PHE A 67 9.83 -0.62 -13.28
C PHE A 67 8.58 -0.99 -14.09
N PRO A 68 8.59 -0.74 -15.41
CA PRO A 68 7.41 -1.02 -16.22
C PRO A 68 6.96 -2.46 -16.10
N GLY A 69 5.67 -2.67 -15.86
CA GLY A 69 5.10 -4.01 -15.75
C GLY A 69 5.31 -4.70 -14.42
N PHE A 70 5.79 -3.98 -13.41
CA PHE A 70 6.02 -4.60 -12.10
C PHE A 70 4.73 -5.15 -11.50
N GLN A 71 4.90 -6.13 -10.61
CA GLN A 71 3.83 -6.67 -9.79
C GLN A 71 4.16 -6.42 -8.32
N MET A 72 3.14 -6.16 -7.53
CA MET A 72 3.29 -5.99 -6.08
C MET A 72 2.27 -6.89 -5.41
N ALA A 73 2.73 -7.74 -4.51
CA ALA A 73 1.84 -8.69 -3.83
C ALA A 73 2.17 -8.77 -2.35
N ARG A 74 1.14 -8.97 -1.54
CA ARG A 74 1.33 -9.25 -0.12
C ARG A 74 1.83 -10.68 0.03
N THR A 75 2.88 -10.85 0.86
CA THR A 75 3.51 -12.14 1.04
C THR A 75 3.31 -12.71 2.45
N SER A 76 2.52 -12.04 3.29
CA SER A 76 2.26 -12.49 4.66
C SER A 76 0.80 -12.28 5.01
N GLY A 77 0.40 -12.76 6.18
CA GLY A 77 -0.84 -12.33 6.81
C GLY A 77 -0.68 -10.89 7.29
N VAL A 78 -1.74 -10.38 7.91
CA VAL A 78 -1.75 -9.03 8.47
C VAL A 78 -1.82 -9.14 9.98
N ASP A 79 -0.88 -8.50 10.68
CA ASP A 79 -1.01 -8.31 12.11
C ASP A 79 -1.72 -7.00 12.36
N ARG A 80 -2.68 -7.01 13.24
CA ARG A 80 -3.41 -5.79 13.61
C ARG A 80 -3.64 -5.73 15.12
N PHE A 81 -3.41 -4.56 15.70
CA PHE A 81 -3.90 -4.24 17.02
C PHE A 81 -4.34 -2.78 17.01
N GLY A 82 -5.55 -2.51 17.53
CA GLY A 82 -6.09 -1.16 17.47
C GLY A 82 -6.19 -0.68 16.03
N ASP A 83 -5.59 0.45 15.75
CA ASP A 83 -5.54 1.04 14.41
C ASP A 83 -4.20 0.80 13.72
N GLN A 84 -3.34 -0.06 14.25
CA GLN A 84 -2.01 -0.32 13.71
C GLN A 84 -1.97 -1.64 12.96
N LEU A 85 -1.31 -1.64 11.80
CA LEU A 85 -1.15 -2.83 10.95
C LEU A 85 0.31 -3.04 10.60
N ARG A 86 0.68 -4.29 10.31
CA ARG A 86 1.91 -4.57 9.57
C ARG A 86 1.71 -5.76 8.66
N PHE A 87 2.39 -5.75 7.53
CA PHE A 87 2.32 -6.84 6.55
C PHE A 87 3.54 -6.79 5.65
N ALA A 88 3.94 -7.95 5.11
CA ALA A 88 5.06 -8.05 4.20
C ALA A 88 4.57 -8.05 2.75
N TRP A 89 5.45 -7.62 1.85
CA TRP A 89 5.14 -7.55 0.42
C TRP A 89 6.39 -7.85 -0.40
N GLU A 90 6.16 -8.13 -1.68
CA GLU A 90 7.25 -8.34 -2.63
C GLU A 90 6.94 -7.60 -3.93
N LEU A 91 7.97 -6.94 -4.47
CA LEU A 91 7.92 -6.29 -5.76
C LEU A 91 8.67 -7.17 -6.75
N THR A 92 8.02 -7.54 -7.85
CA THR A 92 8.62 -8.38 -8.88
C THR A 92 8.57 -7.66 -10.22
N ALA A 93 9.52 -8.01 -11.09
CA ALA A 93 9.56 -7.46 -12.44
C ALA A 93 8.48 -8.10 -13.31
N ALA A 94 8.30 -7.56 -14.52
CA ALA A 94 7.30 -8.06 -15.45
C ALA A 94 7.50 -9.55 -15.79
N ASP A 95 8.75 -10.03 -15.78
CA ASP A 95 9.06 -11.44 -16.07
C ASP A 95 8.96 -12.33 -14.82
N GLY A 96 8.54 -11.77 -13.69
CA GLY A 96 8.38 -12.53 -12.44
C GLY A 96 9.62 -12.59 -11.58
N SER A 97 10.75 -12.04 -12.03
CA SER A 97 11.96 -12.06 -11.20
C SER A 97 11.82 -11.09 -10.03
N PRO A 98 12.36 -11.44 -8.84
CA PRO A 98 12.23 -10.57 -7.67
C PRO A 98 13.07 -9.31 -7.82
N ILE A 99 12.48 -8.16 -7.43
CA ILE A 99 13.19 -6.89 -7.36
C ILE A 99 13.58 -6.63 -5.91
N VAL A 100 12.58 -6.60 -5.03
CA VAL A 100 12.82 -6.34 -3.61
C VAL A 100 11.61 -6.82 -2.80
N ALA A 101 11.86 -7.26 -1.59
CA ALA A 101 10.82 -7.54 -0.60
C ALA A 101 10.87 -6.46 0.48
N GLY A 102 9.77 -6.28 1.19
CA GLY A 102 9.71 -5.27 2.23
C GLY A 102 8.60 -5.50 3.22
N LEU A 103 8.46 -4.55 4.12
CA LEU A 103 7.48 -4.56 5.19
C LEU A 103 6.84 -3.18 5.27
N ASP A 104 5.51 -3.16 5.35
CA ASP A 104 4.78 -1.93 5.61
C ASP A 104 4.19 -1.95 7.01
N VAL A 105 4.28 -0.81 7.68
CA VAL A 105 3.59 -0.55 8.94
C VAL A 105 2.58 0.56 8.65
N ALA A 106 1.33 0.34 8.99
CA ALA A 106 0.27 1.27 8.61
C ALA A 106 -0.63 1.63 9.78
N GLU A 107 -1.27 2.76 9.67
CA GLU A 107 -2.23 3.24 10.65
C GLU A 107 -3.56 3.51 9.95
N LEU A 108 -4.66 3.01 10.54
CA LEU A 108 -6.00 3.22 10.02
C LEU A 108 -6.65 4.44 10.64
N ALA A 109 -7.40 5.17 9.83
CA ALA A 109 -8.29 6.22 10.31
C ALA A 109 -9.59 5.60 10.81
N ASP A 110 -10.43 6.43 11.42
CA ASP A 110 -11.70 5.97 12.00
C ASP A 110 -12.64 5.37 10.95
N ASP A 111 -12.52 5.80 9.70
CA ASP A 111 -13.40 5.29 8.62
C ASP A 111 -12.85 4.03 7.97
N GLY A 112 -11.75 3.49 8.47
CA GLY A 112 -11.16 2.26 7.96
C GLY A 112 -10.17 2.44 6.83
N ARG A 113 -9.98 3.67 6.33
CA ARG A 113 -8.97 3.93 5.31
C ARG A 113 -7.61 4.16 5.97
N LEU A 114 -6.56 4.02 5.15
CA LEU A 114 -5.21 4.22 5.62
C LEU A 114 -4.94 5.70 5.89
N GLN A 115 -4.45 6.01 7.07
CA GLN A 115 -4.02 7.34 7.46
C GLN A 115 -2.55 7.52 7.14
N ARG A 116 -1.76 6.49 7.33
CA ARG A 116 -0.33 6.51 7.07
C ARG A 116 0.17 5.10 6.77
N VAL A 117 1.11 5.01 5.84
CA VAL A 117 1.88 3.79 5.59
C VAL A 117 3.36 4.17 5.64
N THR A 118 4.13 3.42 6.45
CA THR A 118 5.59 3.55 6.49
C THR A 118 6.16 2.27 5.91
N GLY A 119 6.89 2.37 4.82
CA GLY A 119 7.43 1.22 4.13
C GLY A 119 8.92 1.06 4.35
N PHE A 120 9.35 -0.18 4.56
CA PHE A 120 10.76 -0.53 4.69
C PHE A 120 11.09 -1.48 3.55
N TRP A 121 11.97 -1.04 2.65
CA TRP A 121 12.40 -1.82 1.48
C TRP A 121 13.64 -2.60 1.85
N GLY A 122 13.65 -3.90 1.48
CA GLY A 122 14.79 -4.75 1.71
C GLY A 122 14.78 -5.41 3.08
N ASP A 123 15.86 -6.13 3.35
CA ASP A 123 16.00 -6.89 4.59
C ASP A 123 16.52 -6.02 5.72
N LEU A 124 16.26 -6.48 6.94
CA LEU A 124 16.89 -5.87 8.12
C LEU A 124 18.40 -6.10 8.10
N HIS A 125 19.13 -5.12 8.55
CA HIS A 125 20.59 -5.20 8.60
C HIS A 125 21.12 -5.31 10.02
#